data_98f1f0ce89a0a8cb3ffbf3c4f8f98714
#
_entry.id   98f1f0ce89a0a8cb3ffbf3c4f8f98714
#
_cell.length_a   1.000
_cell.length_b   1.000
_cell.length_c   1.000
_cell.angle_alpha   90.00
_cell.angle_beta   90.00
_cell.angle_gamma   90.00
#
_symmetry.space_group_name_H-M   'P 1'
#
loop_
_entity.id
_entity.type
_entity.pdbx_description
1 polymer ?
#
loop_
_entity_poly.entity_id
_entity_poly.type
_entity_poly.pdbx_seq_one_letter_code
_entity_poly.pdbx_strand_id
1 'polypeptide(L)'
;MMLNMSLPTPFAVYVHWPFCLSKCPYCDFNSHVRHGGVDEARFVRAIESEIAATAARIGPRTVSTIFFGGGTPSLMKPESVQAILDSIGKHWSVASDAEITLEANPTSVEATRFRGYRAAGVNRVSLGVQALDDTALKELGRLHSVQEALDAVAIARSIFDRYSFDLIYARPRQTPAEWGVELKRAISEAAEHLSLYQLTIEPGTPFFGLHKAGKLVIPDDDTGRDLYDMTQATCAEAGLPAYEVSNHARPGAECRHNLVYWRGHEYAGVGPGAHGRLNIDGRRYATETEKRPESWLMRVEAAGNGMTVDEKLTSGETADEFLLMGLRLTEGIDPARFTQLSGRTLDPKRISILRDEGAVETTADGRLRVTQSGFPVLDAVVADLAA
;
A
#
# COMPACT_ATOMS: atom_id res chain seq x y z
N MET A 1 7.37 40.21 9.07
CA MET A 1 7.72 39.25 8.00
C MET A 1 7.65 37.87 8.63
N MET A 2 6.45 37.25 8.65
CA MET A 2 6.30 35.87 9.15
C MET A 2 6.83 34.96 8.08
N LEU A 3 7.95 34.28 8.39
CA LEU A 3 8.43 33.15 7.61
C LEU A 3 7.33 32.09 7.61
N ASN A 4 6.70 31.92 6.46
CA ASN A 4 5.80 30.81 6.20
C ASN A 4 6.67 29.54 6.20
N MET A 5 6.89 28.98 7.40
CA MET A 5 7.52 27.67 7.54
C MET A 5 6.51 26.66 7.03
N SER A 6 6.53 26.42 5.70
CA SER A 6 5.85 25.25 5.16
C SER A 6 6.35 24.03 5.94
N LEU A 7 5.42 23.25 6.49
CA LEU A 7 5.75 21.98 7.13
C LEU A 7 6.64 21.18 6.16
N PRO A 8 7.71 20.54 6.64
CA PRO A 8 8.58 19.76 5.78
C PRO A 8 7.75 18.71 5.02
N THR A 9 7.96 18.62 3.72
CA THR A 9 7.27 17.63 2.88
C THR A 9 7.54 16.22 3.44
N PRO A 10 6.50 15.40 3.67
CA PRO A 10 6.68 14.05 4.17
C PRO A 10 7.63 13.24 3.28
N PHE A 11 8.53 12.49 3.91
CA PHE A 11 9.40 11.52 3.26
C PHE A 11 9.18 10.15 3.89
N ALA A 12 9.04 9.12 3.04
CA ALA A 12 8.80 7.75 3.47
C ALA A 12 9.95 6.81 3.06
N VAL A 13 10.08 5.71 3.82
CA VAL A 13 10.95 4.59 3.44
C VAL A 13 10.10 3.32 3.33
N TYR A 14 10.13 2.68 2.16
CA TYR A 14 9.54 1.38 1.92
C TYR A 14 10.61 0.31 1.87
N VAL A 15 10.47 -0.71 2.70
CA VAL A 15 11.38 -1.86 2.76
C VAL A 15 10.68 -3.07 2.18
N HIS A 16 11.14 -3.55 1.03
CA HIS A 16 10.58 -4.72 0.38
C HIS A 16 11.27 -6.00 0.86
N TRP A 17 10.49 -6.85 1.55
CA TRP A 17 10.92 -8.21 1.91
C TRP A 17 10.22 -9.22 0.99
N PRO A 18 10.93 -9.84 0.03
CA PRO A 18 10.28 -10.57 -1.06
C PRO A 18 9.87 -12.01 -0.71
N PHE A 19 10.11 -12.50 0.50
CA PHE A 19 9.94 -13.91 0.82
C PHE A 19 8.60 -14.23 1.44
N CYS A 20 8.01 -15.37 1.00
CA CYS A 20 6.78 -15.95 1.53
C CYS A 20 6.99 -17.43 1.86
N LEU A 21 6.19 -17.97 2.78
CA LEU A 21 6.13 -19.44 3.02
C LEU A 21 5.42 -20.16 1.87
N SER A 22 4.37 -19.53 1.31
CA SER A 22 3.59 -20.03 0.17
C SER A 22 3.16 -18.85 -0.69
N LYS A 23 3.03 -19.05 -2.01
CA LYS A 23 2.52 -18.01 -2.91
C LYS A 23 1.02 -18.23 -3.15
N CYS A 24 0.21 -17.23 -2.81
CA CYS A 24 -1.23 -17.27 -3.03
C CYS A 24 -1.55 -17.21 -4.53
N PRO A 25 -2.59 -17.92 -5.01
CA PRO A 25 -2.89 -18.05 -6.43
C PRO A 25 -3.39 -16.77 -7.10
N TYR A 26 -3.77 -15.76 -6.34
CA TYR A 26 -4.18 -14.43 -6.82
C TYR A 26 -3.06 -13.38 -6.77
N CYS A 27 -1.94 -13.67 -6.05
CA CYS A 27 -0.93 -12.66 -5.72
C CYS A 27 0.01 -12.37 -6.91
N ASP A 28 0.05 -11.12 -7.34
CA ASP A 28 0.91 -10.56 -8.38
C ASP A 28 2.17 -9.88 -7.82
N PHE A 29 2.27 -9.72 -6.50
CA PHE A 29 3.41 -9.07 -5.86
C PHE A 29 4.73 -9.77 -6.16
N ASN A 30 5.82 -8.99 -6.13
CA ASN A 30 7.17 -9.52 -6.22
C ASN A 30 7.51 -10.39 -4.99
N SER A 31 6.96 -11.58 -4.95
CA SER A 31 7.09 -12.52 -3.84
C SER A 31 7.64 -13.86 -4.28
N HIS A 32 8.51 -14.45 -3.44
CA HIS A 32 9.28 -15.64 -3.76
C HIS A 32 9.24 -16.64 -2.60
N VAL A 33 9.01 -17.93 -2.92
CA VAL A 33 9.11 -19.03 -1.94
C VAL A 33 10.52 -19.60 -1.97
N ARG A 34 11.12 -19.86 -0.79
CA ARG A 34 12.44 -20.48 -0.64
C ARG A 34 12.37 -21.64 0.34
N HIS A 35 12.28 -22.86 -0.19
CA HIS A 35 12.21 -24.08 0.63
C HIS A 35 13.52 -24.39 1.38
N GLY A 36 14.65 -23.90 0.88
CA GLY A 36 15.98 -24.07 1.52
C GLY A 36 16.31 -23.02 2.59
N GLY A 37 15.35 -22.15 2.93
CA GLY A 37 15.58 -20.99 3.81
C GLY A 37 16.25 -19.82 3.10
N VAL A 38 16.45 -18.74 3.86
CA VAL A 38 17.04 -17.48 3.41
C VAL A 38 18.19 -17.12 4.33
N ASP A 39 19.35 -16.73 3.78
CA ASP A 39 20.41 -16.08 4.57
C ASP A 39 19.97 -14.66 4.92
N GLU A 40 19.09 -14.57 5.94
CA GLU A 40 18.47 -13.33 6.38
C GLU A 40 19.48 -12.26 6.73
N ALA A 41 20.59 -12.65 7.40
CA ALA A 41 21.63 -11.70 7.80
C ALA A 41 22.35 -11.08 6.59
N ARG A 42 22.54 -11.84 5.51
CA ARG A 42 23.13 -11.35 4.27
C ARG A 42 22.20 -10.37 3.55
N PHE A 43 20.89 -10.67 3.52
CA PHE A 43 19.86 -9.76 2.94
C PHE A 43 19.74 -8.48 3.76
N VAL A 44 19.78 -8.55 5.09
CA VAL A 44 19.74 -7.36 5.96
C VAL A 44 20.93 -6.45 5.67
N ARG A 45 22.16 -6.98 5.64
CA ARG A 45 23.36 -6.19 5.29
C ARG A 45 23.25 -5.53 3.90
N ALA A 46 22.66 -6.22 2.95
CA ALA A 46 22.43 -5.64 1.62
C ALA A 46 21.41 -4.50 1.65
N ILE A 47 20.31 -4.64 2.41
CA ILE A 47 19.31 -3.56 2.61
C ILE A 47 19.99 -2.36 3.29
N GLU A 48 20.83 -2.57 4.33
CA GLU A 48 21.60 -1.51 4.98
C GLU A 48 22.53 -0.77 4.01
N SER A 49 23.21 -1.50 3.12
CA SER A 49 24.05 -0.92 2.07
C SER A 49 23.24 -0.06 1.09
N GLU A 50 22.07 -0.54 0.67
CA GLU A 50 21.18 0.19 -0.25
C GLU A 50 20.58 1.45 0.41
N ILE A 51 20.24 1.40 1.71
CA ILE A 51 19.84 2.57 2.49
C ILE A 51 20.97 3.61 2.50
N ALA A 52 22.20 3.19 2.78
CA ALA A 52 23.37 4.08 2.82
C ALA A 52 23.62 4.75 1.45
N ALA A 53 23.57 3.96 0.36
CA ALA A 53 23.74 4.47 -1.00
C ALA A 53 22.62 5.46 -1.39
N THR A 54 21.38 5.15 -1.04
CA THR A 54 20.25 6.05 -1.30
C THR A 54 20.38 7.35 -0.51
N ALA A 55 20.74 7.26 0.78
CA ALA A 55 20.94 8.44 1.63
C ALA A 55 22.08 9.34 1.14
N ALA A 56 23.19 8.75 0.71
CA ALA A 56 24.31 9.50 0.12
C ALA A 56 23.88 10.27 -1.14
N ARG A 57 22.92 9.72 -1.89
CA ARG A 57 22.41 10.32 -3.12
C ARG A 57 21.43 11.46 -2.90
N ILE A 58 20.49 11.31 -1.96
CA ILE A 58 19.40 12.30 -1.76
C ILE A 58 19.68 13.30 -0.64
N GLY A 59 20.68 13.04 0.19
CA GLY A 59 21.04 13.88 1.35
C GLY A 59 20.05 13.78 2.52
N PRO A 60 20.10 14.77 3.45
CA PRO A 60 19.28 14.76 4.65
C PRO A 60 17.79 14.78 4.38
N ARG A 61 17.04 13.94 5.11
CA ARG A 61 15.57 13.91 5.11
C ARG A 61 15.07 13.67 6.53
N THR A 62 13.80 14.01 6.77
CA THR A 62 13.07 13.56 7.97
C THR A 62 12.05 12.50 7.56
N VAL A 63 12.27 11.27 8.00
CA VAL A 63 11.40 10.13 7.73
C VAL A 63 10.14 10.23 8.57
N SER A 64 9.01 10.36 7.92
CA SER A 64 7.69 10.43 8.57
C SER A 64 7.01 9.07 8.67
N THR A 65 7.34 8.14 7.76
CA THR A 65 6.79 6.78 7.76
C THR A 65 7.80 5.76 7.26
N ILE A 66 7.78 4.56 7.85
CA ILE A 66 8.52 3.39 7.38
C ILE A 66 7.52 2.25 7.20
N PHE A 67 7.60 1.53 6.09
CA PHE A 67 6.70 0.43 5.81
C PHE A 67 7.48 -0.80 5.34
N PHE A 68 7.34 -1.89 6.08
CA PHE A 68 7.86 -3.20 5.69
C PHE A 68 6.75 -3.98 4.98
N GLY A 69 6.91 -4.19 3.68
CA GLY A 69 5.91 -4.86 2.84
C GLY A 69 6.52 -5.83 1.83
N GLY A 70 5.67 -6.31 0.92
CA GLY A 70 6.07 -7.12 -0.23
C GLY A 70 5.60 -8.56 -0.19
N GLY A 71 6.46 -9.51 0.18
CA GLY A 71 6.08 -10.91 0.38
C GLY A 71 5.42 -11.11 1.75
N THR A 72 6.23 -11.41 2.75
CA THR A 72 5.77 -11.58 4.15
C THR A 72 6.85 -11.05 5.09
N PRO A 73 6.87 -9.75 5.40
CA PRO A 73 7.88 -9.15 6.28
C PRO A 73 7.97 -9.77 7.67
N SER A 74 6.87 -10.28 8.20
CA SER A 74 6.81 -10.98 9.49
C SER A 74 7.55 -12.34 9.52
N LEU A 75 8.12 -12.77 8.41
CA LEU A 75 9.08 -13.88 8.40
C LEU A 75 10.46 -13.47 8.92
N MET A 76 10.82 -12.18 8.83
CA MET A 76 12.06 -11.67 9.43
C MET A 76 12.05 -11.85 10.94
N LYS A 77 13.23 -12.02 11.52
CA LYS A 77 13.39 -11.95 12.98
C LYS A 77 13.26 -10.50 13.46
N PRO A 78 12.76 -10.26 14.68
CA PRO A 78 12.70 -8.91 15.24
C PRO A 78 14.03 -8.17 15.23
N GLU A 79 15.15 -8.88 15.43
CA GLU A 79 16.50 -8.33 15.41
C GLU A 79 16.89 -7.81 14.01
N SER A 80 16.39 -8.46 12.95
CA SER A 80 16.60 -8.02 11.57
C SER A 80 15.82 -6.75 11.26
N VAL A 81 14.58 -6.67 11.74
CA VAL A 81 13.75 -5.44 11.63
C VAL A 81 14.41 -4.29 12.38
N GLN A 82 14.93 -4.55 13.61
CA GLN A 82 15.67 -3.56 14.41
C GLN A 82 16.90 -3.05 13.66
N ALA A 83 17.73 -3.95 13.10
CA ALA A 83 18.96 -3.56 12.38
C ALA A 83 18.63 -2.65 11.17
N ILE A 84 17.56 -2.94 10.42
CA ILE A 84 17.13 -2.10 9.31
C ILE A 84 16.65 -0.73 9.82
N LEU A 85 15.88 -0.66 10.90
CA LEU A 85 15.42 0.58 11.51
C LEU A 85 16.59 1.42 12.04
N ASP A 86 17.57 0.79 12.68
CA ASP A 86 18.79 1.44 13.15
C ASP A 86 19.59 2.03 11.97
N SER A 87 19.68 1.29 10.86
CA SER A 87 20.32 1.78 9.64
C SER A 87 19.59 3.00 9.06
N ILE A 88 18.25 2.98 9.00
CA ILE A 88 17.47 4.15 8.59
C ILE A 88 17.75 5.35 9.51
N GLY A 89 17.71 5.14 10.82
CA GLY A 89 17.97 6.19 11.82
C GLY A 89 19.40 6.72 11.83
N LYS A 90 20.38 5.93 11.35
CA LYS A 90 21.77 6.36 11.17
C LYS A 90 21.93 7.34 10.00
N HIS A 91 21.12 7.20 8.95
CA HIS A 91 21.29 7.95 7.72
C HIS A 91 20.32 9.12 7.58
N TRP A 92 19.13 9.02 8.21
CA TRP A 92 18.10 10.06 8.19
C TRP A 92 17.53 10.30 9.59
N SER A 93 17.03 11.51 9.82
CA SER A 93 16.25 11.78 11.04
C SER A 93 14.90 11.08 10.96
N VAL A 94 14.57 10.27 11.95
CA VAL A 94 13.23 9.67 12.05
C VAL A 94 12.37 10.57 12.95
N ALA A 95 11.20 10.98 12.46
CA ALA A 95 10.28 11.80 13.24
C ALA A 95 9.85 11.06 14.52
N SER A 96 9.70 11.77 15.63
CA SER A 96 9.33 11.16 16.92
C SER A 96 7.95 10.49 16.89
N ASP A 97 7.08 10.92 15.97
CA ASP A 97 5.75 10.38 15.70
C ASP A 97 5.70 9.54 14.42
N ALA A 98 6.84 9.09 13.89
CA ALA A 98 6.89 8.31 12.66
C ALA A 98 5.99 7.06 12.76
N GLU A 99 5.19 6.83 11.71
CA GLU A 99 4.44 5.57 11.58
C GLU A 99 5.36 4.48 11.03
N ILE A 100 5.55 3.41 11.79
CA ILE A 100 6.39 2.27 11.40
C ILE A 100 5.50 1.04 11.31
N THR A 101 5.15 0.67 10.06
CA THR A 101 4.24 -0.44 9.76
C THR A 101 4.99 -1.68 9.33
N LEU A 102 4.49 -2.85 9.74
CA LEU A 102 4.95 -4.15 9.27
C LEU A 102 3.77 -5.01 8.85
N GLU A 103 3.82 -5.57 7.63
CA GLU A 103 2.85 -6.56 7.16
C GLU A 103 3.13 -7.93 7.75
N ALA A 104 2.07 -8.64 8.14
CA ALA A 104 2.14 -9.96 8.71
C ALA A 104 1.00 -10.88 8.24
N ASN A 105 1.28 -12.19 8.16
CA ASN A 105 0.20 -13.16 8.09
C ASN A 105 -0.35 -13.44 9.49
N PRO A 106 -1.65 -13.69 9.61
CA PRO A 106 -2.27 -13.95 10.90
C PRO A 106 -2.13 -15.44 11.29
N THR A 107 -0.88 -15.92 11.35
CA THR A 107 -0.58 -17.27 11.87
C THR A 107 -0.14 -17.20 13.32
N SER A 108 -0.37 -18.26 14.08
CA SER A 108 0.05 -18.36 15.48
C SER A 108 1.55 -18.18 15.67
N VAL A 109 2.35 -18.68 14.71
CA VAL A 109 3.83 -18.56 14.74
C VAL A 109 4.27 -17.09 14.57
N GLU A 110 3.64 -16.35 13.66
CA GLU A 110 4.00 -14.95 13.40
C GLU A 110 3.54 -14.04 14.56
N ALA A 111 2.35 -14.30 15.10
CA ALA A 111 1.83 -13.56 16.25
C ALA A 111 2.74 -13.62 17.50
N THR A 112 3.49 -14.71 17.71
CA THR A 112 4.48 -14.80 18.82
C THR A 112 5.60 -13.78 18.73
N ARG A 113 5.89 -13.25 17.52
CA ARG A 113 6.95 -12.27 17.27
C ARG A 113 6.50 -10.82 17.45
N PHE A 114 5.20 -10.55 17.58
CA PHE A 114 4.67 -9.17 17.62
C PHE A 114 5.27 -8.33 18.75
N ARG A 115 5.49 -8.90 19.94
CA ARG A 115 6.18 -8.18 21.02
C ARG A 115 7.62 -7.81 20.65
N GLY A 116 8.32 -8.69 19.92
CA GLY A 116 9.66 -8.41 19.41
C GLY A 116 9.67 -7.27 18.39
N TYR A 117 8.72 -7.25 17.44
CA TYR A 117 8.59 -6.14 16.48
C TYR A 117 8.24 -4.83 17.19
N ARG A 118 7.34 -4.88 18.19
CA ARG A 118 7.02 -3.69 19.00
C ARG A 118 8.26 -3.15 19.73
N ALA A 119 9.07 -4.03 20.30
CA ALA A 119 10.33 -3.68 20.95
C ALA A 119 11.36 -3.13 19.95
N ALA A 120 11.39 -3.64 18.72
CA ALA A 120 12.24 -3.14 17.64
C ALA A 120 11.82 -1.74 17.12
N GLY A 121 10.64 -1.22 17.50
CA GLY A 121 10.17 0.09 17.10
C GLY A 121 8.97 0.12 16.17
N VAL A 122 8.48 -1.04 15.70
CA VAL A 122 7.23 -1.12 14.92
C VAL A 122 6.07 -0.67 15.80
N ASN A 123 5.25 0.26 15.30
CA ASN A 123 4.11 0.82 16.06
C ASN A 123 2.75 0.60 15.37
N ARG A 124 2.75 0.03 14.15
CA ARG A 124 1.54 -0.39 13.42
C ARG A 124 1.77 -1.75 12.75
N VAL A 125 0.76 -2.61 12.74
CA VAL A 125 0.79 -3.88 12.00
C VAL A 125 -0.41 -3.98 11.06
N SER A 126 -0.20 -4.53 9.84
CA SER A 126 -1.26 -4.88 8.90
C SER A 126 -1.31 -6.39 8.72
N LEU A 127 -2.47 -6.99 8.96
CA LEU A 127 -2.66 -8.44 8.97
C LEU A 127 -3.39 -8.90 7.72
N GLY A 128 -2.77 -9.74 6.90
CA GLY A 128 -3.38 -10.33 5.72
C GLY A 128 -4.38 -11.43 6.06
N VAL A 129 -5.52 -11.10 6.65
CA VAL A 129 -6.60 -12.04 7.03
C VAL A 129 -7.27 -12.62 5.80
N GLN A 130 -7.62 -11.80 4.83
CA GLN A 130 -8.17 -12.08 3.50
C GLN A 130 -9.61 -12.58 3.46
N ALA A 131 -10.07 -13.40 4.41
CA ALA A 131 -11.48 -13.81 4.53
C ALA A 131 -11.79 -14.25 5.97
N LEU A 132 -13.07 -14.15 6.35
CA LEU A 132 -13.59 -14.68 7.63
C LEU A 132 -14.46 -15.94 7.40
N ASP A 133 -14.11 -16.72 6.38
CA ASP A 133 -14.67 -18.03 6.04
C ASP A 133 -13.55 -19.00 5.68
N ASP A 134 -13.51 -20.18 6.32
CA ASP A 134 -12.43 -21.15 6.14
C ASP A 134 -12.41 -21.79 4.73
N THR A 135 -13.55 -21.86 4.06
CA THR A 135 -13.62 -22.37 2.68
C THR A 135 -13.01 -21.34 1.73
N ALA A 136 -13.37 -20.07 1.89
CA ALA A 136 -12.81 -18.97 1.12
C ALA A 136 -11.30 -18.84 1.36
N LEU A 137 -10.81 -18.98 2.59
CA LEU A 137 -9.38 -18.98 2.89
C LEU A 137 -8.63 -20.07 2.13
N LYS A 138 -9.18 -21.30 2.09
CA LYS A 138 -8.59 -22.41 1.33
C LYS A 138 -8.59 -22.14 -0.18
N GLU A 139 -9.69 -21.59 -0.72
CA GLU A 139 -9.78 -21.22 -2.14
C GLU A 139 -8.79 -20.10 -2.50
N LEU A 140 -8.53 -19.16 -1.58
CA LEU A 140 -7.50 -18.14 -1.70
C LEU A 140 -6.07 -18.66 -1.45
N GLY A 141 -5.89 -19.97 -1.16
CA GLY A 141 -4.58 -20.56 -0.91
C GLY A 141 -3.94 -20.10 0.42
N ARG A 142 -4.77 -19.67 1.37
CA ARG A 142 -4.30 -19.27 2.71
C ARG A 142 -4.04 -20.49 3.59
N LEU A 143 -3.02 -20.38 4.45
CA LEU A 143 -2.56 -21.47 5.32
C LEU A 143 -3.16 -21.41 6.73
N HIS A 144 -3.81 -20.30 7.09
CA HIS A 144 -4.43 -20.08 8.39
C HIS A 144 -5.94 -20.29 8.33
N SER A 145 -6.55 -20.55 9.47
CA SER A 145 -7.98 -20.61 9.71
C SER A 145 -8.53 -19.25 10.16
N VAL A 146 -9.84 -19.09 10.09
CA VAL A 146 -10.55 -17.90 10.65
C VAL A 146 -10.21 -17.71 12.13
N GLN A 147 -10.17 -18.80 12.90
CA GLN A 147 -9.86 -18.72 14.33
C GLN A 147 -8.44 -18.20 14.57
N GLU A 148 -7.43 -18.73 13.86
CA GLU A 148 -6.05 -18.23 13.94
C GLU A 148 -5.94 -16.76 13.54
N ALA A 149 -6.71 -16.33 12.52
CA ALA A 149 -6.73 -14.93 12.09
C ALA A 149 -7.29 -14.01 13.19
N LEU A 150 -8.41 -14.40 13.82
CA LEU A 150 -9.00 -13.62 14.91
C LEU A 150 -8.13 -13.60 16.17
N ASP A 151 -7.49 -14.71 16.49
CA ASP A 151 -6.51 -14.78 17.60
C ASP A 151 -5.33 -13.84 17.34
N ALA A 152 -4.80 -13.81 16.10
CA ALA A 152 -3.73 -12.89 15.72
C ALA A 152 -4.17 -11.43 15.79
N VAL A 153 -5.39 -11.10 15.36
CA VAL A 153 -5.97 -9.75 15.51
C VAL A 153 -6.09 -9.37 16.98
N ALA A 154 -6.54 -10.27 17.84
CA ALA A 154 -6.65 -10.03 19.30
C ALA A 154 -5.26 -9.79 19.92
N ILE A 155 -4.23 -10.56 19.53
CA ILE A 155 -2.85 -10.36 19.96
C ILE A 155 -2.32 -9.01 19.47
N ALA A 156 -2.54 -8.66 18.21
CA ALA A 156 -2.13 -7.36 17.65
C ALA A 156 -2.76 -6.20 18.42
N ARG A 157 -4.07 -6.26 18.69
CA ARG A 157 -4.82 -5.28 19.51
C ARG A 157 -4.23 -5.10 20.92
N SER A 158 -3.66 -6.17 21.51
CA SER A 158 -3.07 -6.10 22.86
C SER A 158 -1.66 -5.51 22.89
N ILE A 159 -0.98 -5.41 21.72
CA ILE A 159 0.44 -5.04 21.63
C ILE A 159 0.64 -3.69 20.92
N PHE A 160 -0.15 -3.43 19.87
CA PHE A 160 -0.02 -2.24 19.02
C PHE A 160 -1.18 -1.28 19.24
N ASP A 161 -0.87 0.00 19.37
CA ASP A 161 -1.87 1.06 19.46
C ASP A 161 -2.65 1.17 18.14
N ARG A 162 -2.01 0.85 17.02
CA ARG A 162 -2.59 0.89 15.66
C ARG A 162 -2.39 -0.45 14.95
N TYR A 163 -3.47 -1.00 14.46
CA TYR A 163 -3.46 -2.18 13.60
C TYR A 163 -4.55 -2.09 12.54
N SER A 164 -4.34 -2.80 11.45
CA SER A 164 -5.34 -3.03 10.40
C SER A 164 -5.32 -4.48 9.98
N PHE A 165 -6.35 -4.90 9.29
CA PHE A 165 -6.31 -6.16 8.57
C PHE A 165 -7.00 -6.03 7.22
N ASP A 166 -6.62 -6.93 6.34
CA ASP A 166 -7.03 -6.92 4.94
C ASP A 166 -8.04 -8.01 4.70
N LEU A 167 -9.11 -7.71 3.96
CA LEU A 167 -10.06 -8.67 3.41
C LEU A 167 -10.18 -8.52 1.90
N ILE A 168 -10.45 -9.62 1.23
CA ILE A 168 -10.73 -9.67 -0.21
C ILE A 168 -12.21 -10.01 -0.38
N TYR A 169 -12.95 -9.14 -1.06
CA TYR A 169 -14.33 -9.39 -1.45
C TYR A 169 -14.46 -9.57 -2.98
N ALA A 170 -15.67 -9.78 -3.49
CA ALA A 170 -15.95 -10.20 -4.87
C ALA A 170 -15.19 -11.49 -5.25
N ARG A 171 -15.04 -12.37 -4.28
CA ARG A 171 -14.45 -13.71 -4.46
C ARG A 171 -15.34 -14.57 -5.34
N PRO A 172 -14.81 -15.68 -5.92
CA PRO A 172 -15.61 -16.59 -6.71
C PRO A 172 -16.93 -16.98 -6.02
N ARG A 173 -18.03 -16.79 -6.70
CA ARG A 173 -19.40 -17.10 -6.24
C ARG A 173 -19.90 -16.34 -5.02
N GLN A 174 -19.16 -15.37 -4.51
CA GLN A 174 -19.57 -14.58 -3.36
C GLN A 174 -20.80 -13.73 -3.67
N THR A 175 -21.80 -13.79 -2.82
CA THR A 175 -23.01 -12.97 -2.92
C THR A 175 -22.94 -11.73 -2.05
N PRO A 176 -23.70 -10.65 -2.37
CA PRO A 176 -23.80 -9.48 -1.50
C PRO A 176 -24.28 -9.82 -0.08
N ALA A 177 -25.20 -10.78 0.07
CA ALA A 177 -25.70 -11.19 1.38
C ALA A 177 -24.60 -11.82 2.27
N GLU A 178 -23.81 -12.72 1.70
CA GLU A 178 -22.67 -13.34 2.41
C GLU A 178 -21.62 -12.30 2.79
N TRP A 179 -21.27 -11.42 1.84
CA TRP A 179 -20.32 -10.34 2.10
C TRP A 179 -20.81 -9.39 3.20
N GLY A 180 -22.09 -9.00 3.17
CA GLY A 180 -22.66 -8.12 4.19
C GLY A 180 -22.55 -8.69 5.61
N VAL A 181 -22.69 -10.01 5.80
CA VAL A 181 -22.49 -10.69 7.10
C VAL A 181 -21.02 -10.67 7.49
N GLU A 182 -20.13 -11.02 6.56
CA GLU A 182 -18.67 -11.05 6.80
C GLU A 182 -18.12 -9.66 7.11
N LEU A 183 -18.54 -8.62 6.35
CA LEU A 183 -18.12 -7.25 6.55
C LEU A 183 -18.53 -6.70 7.93
N LYS A 184 -19.75 -6.97 8.39
CA LYS A 184 -20.22 -6.57 9.73
C LYS A 184 -19.37 -7.21 10.82
N ARG A 185 -19.03 -8.50 10.66
CA ARG A 185 -18.12 -9.19 11.57
C ARG A 185 -16.73 -8.55 11.55
N ALA A 186 -16.18 -8.26 10.36
CA ALA A 186 -14.89 -7.59 10.24
C ALA A 186 -14.87 -6.23 10.93
N ILE A 187 -15.92 -5.43 10.76
CA ILE A 187 -16.05 -4.11 11.41
C ILE A 187 -16.06 -4.26 12.94
N SER A 188 -16.69 -5.29 13.48
CA SER A 188 -16.70 -5.53 14.93
C SER A 188 -15.32 -5.90 15.50
N GLU A 189 -14.43 -6.45 14.67
CA GLU A 189 -13.05 -6.79 15.03
C GLU A 189 -12.04 -5.69 14.71
N ALA A 190 -12.42 -4.72 13.86
CA ALA A 190 -11.55 -3.62 13.50
C ALA A 190 -11.35 -2.65 14.66
N ALA A 191 -10.15 -2.03 14.71
CA ALA A 191 -9.94 -0.87 15.57
C ALA A 191 -10.41 0.40 14.87
N GLU A 192 -9.55 0.91 13.99
CA GLU A 192 -9.73 2.21 13.35
C GLU A 192 -9.48 2.15 11.84
N HIS A 193 -9.06 1.01 11.30
CA HIS A 193 -8.67 0.87 9.89
C HIS A 193 -8.94 -0.54 9.36
N LEU A 194 -9.48 -0.62 8.14
CA LEU A 194 -9.67 -1.84 7.34
C LEU A 194 -9.19 -1.62 5.92
N SER A 195 -8.54 -2.63 5.34
CA SER A 195 -8.23 -2.69 3.91
C SER A 195 -9.17 -3.70 3.26
N LEU A 196 -10.00 -3.26 2.33
CA LEU A 196 -11.03 -4.08 1.70
C LEU A 196 -10.80 -4.07 0.18
N TYR A 197 -10.15 -5.12 -0.31
CA TYR A 197 -9.77 -5.23 -1.72
C TYR A 197 -10.82 -6.03 -2.49
N GLN A 198 -11.30 -5.48 -3.60
CA GLN A 198 -12.05 -6.26 -4.57
C GLN A 198 -11.08 -7.21 -5.29
N LEU A 199 -11.44 -8.49 -5.40
CA LEU A 199 -10.58 -9.46 -6.10
C LEU A 199 -10.41 -9.07 -7.56
N THR A 200 -9.17 -8.85 -7.96
CA THR A 200 -8.76 -8.64 -9.35
C THR A 200 -8.07 -9.89 -9.90
N ILE A 201 -8.18 -10.11 -11.21
CA ILE A 201 -7.58 -11.26 -11.89
C ILE A 201 -6.36 -10.80 -12.66
N GLU A 202 -5.21 -10.80 -11.99
CA GLU A 202 -3.98 -10.25 -12.53
C GLU A 202 -3.24 -11.22 -13.48
N PRO A 203 -2.78 -10.72 -14.65
CA PRO A 203 -1.98 -11.52 -15.58
C PRO A 203 -0.75 -12.14 -14.90
N GLY A 204 -0.42 -13.38 -15.27
CA GLY A 204 0.72 -14.11 -14.71
C GLY A 204 0.42 -14.83 -13.39
N THR A 205 -0.76 -14.68 -12.82
CA THR A 205 -1.21 -15.43 -11.63
C THR A 205 -1.89 -16.75 -12.00
N PRO A 206 -1.89 -17.76 -11.11
CA PRO A 206 -2.69 -18.97 -11.30
C PRO A 206 -4.18 -18.70 -11.51
N PHE A 207 -4.75 -17.71 -10.80
CA PHE A 207 -6.16 -17.33 -10.98
C PHE A 207 -6.45 -16.81 -12.37
N PHE A 208 -5.55 -16.08 -13.00
CA PHE A 208 -5.68 -15.66 -14.38
C PHE A 208 -5.83 -16.87 -15.34
N GLY A 209 -4.97 -17.88 -15.16
CA GLY A 209 -5.04 -19.11 -15.95
C GLY A 209 -6.36 -19.86 -15.77
N LEU A 210 -6.84 -19.98 -14.53
CA LEU A 210 -8.11 -20.64 -14.21
C LEU A 210 -9.32 -19.84 -14.74
N HIS A 211 -9.31 -18.52 -14.60
CA HIS A 211 -10.36 -17.64 -15.12
C HIS A 211 -10.43 -17.72 -16.64
N LYS A 212 -9.32 -17.58 -17.33
CA LYS A 212 -9.23 -17.72 -18.80
C LYS A 212 -9.73 -19.09 -19.30
N ALA A 213 -9.56 -20.13 -18.50
CA ALA A 213 -10.05 -21.48 -18.82
C ALA A 213 -11.52 -21.72 -18.41
N GLY A 214 -12.23 -20.70 -17.88
CA GLY A 214 -13.62 -20.81 -17.40
C GLY A 214 -13.78 -21.67 -16.14
N LYS A 215 -12.69 -21.98 -15.44
CA LYS A 215 -12.69 -22.79 -14.20
C LYS A 215 -12.81 -21.97 -12.93
N LEU A 216 -12.56 -20.67 -13.00
CA LEU A 216 -12.75 -19.73 -11.91
C LEU A 216 -13.70 -18.64 -12.40
N VAL A 217 -14.86 -18.53 -11.77
CA VAL A 217 -15.91 -17.56 -12.11
C VAL A 217 -16.00 -16.54 -10.98
N ILE A 218 -15.70 -15.29 -11.29
CA ILE A 218 -15.89 -14.15 -10.39
C ILE A 218 -17.28 -13.56 -10.58
N PRO A 219 -17.82 -12.78 -9.64
CA PRO A 219 -19.03 -12.00 -9.84
C PRO A 219 -18.97 -11.15 -11.12
N ASP A 220 -20.12 -10.96 -11.78
CA ASP A 220 -20.24 -10.03 -12.90
C ASP A 220 -20.12 -8.57 -12.44
N ASP A 221 -20.06 -7.66 -13.40
CA ASP A 221 -19.83 -6.24 -13.12
C ASP A 221 -20.94 -5.63 -12.24
N ASP A 222 -22.21 -6.02 -12.46
CA ASP A 222 -23.34 -5.54 -11.66
C ASP A 222 -23.24 -6.03 -10.22
N THR A 223 -22.96 -7.31 -10.00
CA THR A 223 -22.73 -7.87 -8.67
C THR A 223 -21.47 -7.28 -8.02
N GLY A 224 -20.40 -7.09 -8.79
CA GLY A 224 -19.17 -6.42 -8.33
C GLY A 224 -19.44 -5.00 -7.85
N ARG A 225 -20.29 -4.27 -8.57
CA ARG A 225 -20.73 -2.93 -8.21
C ARG A 225 -21.58 -2.95 -6.93
N ASP A 226 -22.54 -3.85 -6.80
CA ASP A 226 -23.38 -3.98 -5.59
C ASP A 226 -22.52 -4.28 -4.35
N LEU A 227 -21.50 -5.15 -4.49
CA LEU A 227 -20.55 -5.46 -3.42
C LEU A 227 -19.73 -4.23 -3.02
N TYR A 228 -19.26 -3.45 -3.99
CA TYR A 228 -18.54 -2.20 -3.75
C TYR A 228 -19.42 -1.18 -3.02
N ASP A 229 -20.60 -0.88 -3.54
CA ASP A 229 -21.51 0.11 -2.95
C ASP A 229 -21.95 -0.28 -1.54
N MET A 230 -22.23 -1.57 -1.30
CA MET A 230 -22.49 -2.10 0.05
C MET A 230 -21.30 -1.91 0.98
N THR A 231 -20.08 -2.14 0.51
CA THR A 231 -18.86 -1.96 1.30
C THR A 231 -18.73 -0.51 1.74
N GLN A 232 -18.88 0.43 0.79
CA GLN A 232 -18.79 1.87 1.08
C GLN A 232 -19.84 2.30 2.11
N ALA A 233 -21.10 1.94 1.89
CA ALA A 233 -22.20 2.31 2.78
C ALA A 233 -22.02 1.74 4.19
N THR A 234 -21.76 0.43 4.30
CA THR A 234 -21.63 -0.26 5.59
C THR A 234 -20.46 0.26 6.40
N CYS A 235 -19.30 0.51 5.77
CA CYS A 235 -18.15 1.07 6.46
C CYS A 235 -18.40 2.52 6.90
N ALA A 236 -19.00 3.35 6.06
CA ALA A 236 -19.31 4.73 6.40
C ALA A 236 -20.29 4.83 7.57
N GLU A 237 -21.37 4.01 7.60
CA GLU A 237 -22.32 3.90 8.71
C GLU A 237 -21.65 3.49 10.02
N ALA A 238 -20.59 2.68 9.94
CA ALA A 238 -19.81 2.25 11.10
C ALA A 238 -18.75 3.28 11.55
N GLY A 239 -18.66 4.44 10.89
CA GLY A 239 -17.66 5.47 11.18
C GLY A 239 -16.26 5.15 10.64
N LEU A 240 -16.18 4.28 9.63
CA LEU A 240 -14.97 3.90 8.90
C LEU A 240 -15.13 4.29 7.42
N PRO A 241 -15.30 5.58 7.06
CA PRO A 241 -15.42 5.97 5.66
C PRO A 241 -14.16 5.60 4.87
N ALA A 242 -14.31 5.36 3.58
CA ALA A 242 -13.15 5.23 2.70
C ALA A 242 -12.36 6.55 2.65
N TYR A 243 -11.04 6.49 2.75
CA TYR A 243 -10.19 7.64 2.47
C TYR A 243 -9.51 7.53 1.09
N GLU A 244 -9.50 6.32 0.52
CA GLU A 244 -9.14 6.01 -0.86
C GLU A 244 -9.89 4.74 -1.32
N VAL A 245 -9.61 4.24 -2.52
CA VAL A 245 -10.38 3.19 -3.22
C VAL A 245 -10.66 1.94 -2.38
N SER A 246 -9.67 1.45 -1.62
CA SER A 246 -9.73 0.16 -0.92
C SER A 246 -9.56 0.27 0.60
N ASN A 247 -9.13 1.42 1.11
CA ASN A 247 -8.82 1.58 2.52
C ASN A 247 -9.83 2.47 3.24
N HIS A 248 -10.30 1.97 4.36
CA HIS A 248 -11.33 2.57 5.19
C HIS A 248 -10.76 2.85 6.57
N ALA A 249 -10.98 4.05 7.11
CA ALA A 249 -10.46 4.42 8.41
C ALA A 249 -11.38 5.43 9.13
N ARG A 250 -11.30 5.45 10.45
CA ARG A 250 -11.78 6.62 11.19
C ARG A 250 -10.97 7.85 10.79
N PRO A 251 -11.58 9.04 10.69
CA PRO A 251 -10.84 10.26 10.41
C PRO A 251 -9.65 10.44 11.36
N GLY A 252 -8.44 10.63 10.80
CA GLY A 252 -7.18 10.73 11.53
C GLY A 252 -6.47 9.39 11.80
N ALA A 253 -7.07 8.27 11.42
CA ALA A 253 -6.48 6.93 11.55
C ALA A 253 -6.06 6.31 10.21
N GLU A 254 -6.02 7.10 9.14
CA GLU A 254 -5.55 6.67 7.83
C GLU A 254 -4.11 6.15 7.91
N CYS A 255 -3.74 5.20 7.05
CA CYS A 255 -2.36 4.77 6.90
C CYS A 255 -1.53 5.93 6.33
N ARG A 256 -0.66 6.51 7.16
CA ARG A 256 0.16 7.67 6.78
C ARG A 256 1.11 7.34 5.63
N HIS A 257 1.59 6.10 5.57
CA HIS A 257 2.46 5.63 4.50
C HIS A 257 1.73 5.59 3.15
N ASN A 258 0.49 5.07 3.10
CA ASN A 258 -0.33 5.08 1.90
C ASN A 258 -0.60 6.51 1.41
N LEU A 259 -0.86 7.44 2.34
CA LEU A 259 -1.07 8.85 2.00
C LEU A 259 0.17 9.51 1.38
N VAL A 260 1.39 9.07 1.73
CA VAL A 260 2.62 9.56 1.06
C VAL A 260 2.57 9.24 -0.44
N TYR A 261 2.18 8.04 -0.81
CA TYR A 261 2.05 7.63 -2.21
C TYR A 261 0.93 8.40 -2.92
N TRP A 262 -0.27 8.35 -2.37
CA TRP A 262 -1.45 8.96 -3.00
C TRP A 262 -1.33 10.47 -3.14
N ARG A 263 -0.65 11.15 -2.24
CA ARG A 263 -0.38 12.59 -2.31
C ARG A 263 0.83 12.95 -3.17
N GLY A 264 1.46 11.98 -3.82
CA GLY A 264 2.61 12.19 -4.69
C GLY A 264 3.84 12.73 -3.95
N HIS A 265 4.03 12.35 -2.66
CA HIS A 265 5.21 12.75 -1.90
C HIS A 265 6.45 11.89 -2.24
N GLU A 266 7.58 12.25 -1.65
CA GLU A 266 8.85 11.56 -1.84
C GLU A 266 8.93 10.30 -0.99
N TYR A 267 9.44 9.20 -1.59
CA TYR A 267 9.72 7.98 -0.85
C TYR A 267 10.89 7.20 -1.47
N ALA A 268 11.68 6.58 -0.60
CA ALA A 268 12.75 5.66 -0.99
C ALA A 268 12.25 4.22 -0.85
N GLY A 269 12.39 3.43 -1.92
CA GLY A 269 12.20 1.99 -1.88
C GLY A 269 13.56 1.28 -1.79
N VAL A 270 13.68 0.32 -0.89
CA VAL A 270 14.87 -0.53 -0.71
C VAL A 270 14.48 -1.99 -0.63
N GLY A 271 15.35 -2.87 -1.07
CA GLY A 271 15.08 -4.30 -1.17
C GLY A 271 14.67 -4.76 -2.57
N PRO A 272 14.63 -6.08 -2.85
CA PRO A 272 14.41 -6.63 -4.19
C PRO A 272 13.04 -6.28 -4.78
N GLY A 273 13.00 -5.53 -5.88
CA GLY A 273 11.76 -5.12 -6.55
C GLY A 273 11.06 -3.93 -5.91
N ALA A 274 11.76 -3.18 -5.04
CA ALA A 274 11.23 -1.95 -4.48
C ALA A 274 11.20 -0.83 -5.52
N HIS A 275 10.14 -0.03 -5.48
CA HIS A 275 10.00 1.21 -6.26
C HIS A 275 10.24 2.41 -5.36
N GLY A 276 10.69 3.52 -5.94
CA GLY A 276 10.89 4.79 -5.24
C GLY A 276 10.53 6.00 -6.11
N ARG A 277 10.25 7.10 -5.43
CA ARG A 277 10.09 8.42 -6.05
C ARG A 277 10.92 9.42 -5.26
N LEU A 278 12.06 9.80 -5.83
CA LEU A 278 13.07 10.62 -5.16
C LEU A 278 13.12 12.03 -5.78
N ASN A 279 13.35 13.03 -4.93
CA ASN A 279 13.58 14.40 -5.37
C ASN A 279 15.06 14.72 -5.22
N ILE A 280 15.75 14.91 -6.37
CA ILE A 280 17.19 15.17 -6.43
C ILE A 280 17.39 16.46 -7.21
N ASP A 281 18.00 17.47 -6.61
CA ASP A 281 18.25 18.79 -7.22
C ASP A 281 16.97 19.41 -7.84
N GLY A 282 15.85 19.30 -7.13
CA GLY A 282 14.55 19.82 -7.57
C GLY A 282 13.89 19.06 -8.73
N ARG A 283 14.36 17.84 -9.01
CA ARG A 283 13.85 16.98 -10.08
C ARG A 283 13.35 15.66 -9.50
N ARG A 284 12.22 15.17 -10.01
CA ARG A 284 11.65 13.90 -9.60
C ARG A 284 12.25 12.75 -10.41
N TYR A 285 12.60 11.68 -9.70
CA TYR A 285 13.13 10.44 -10.26
C TYR A 285 12.25 9.27 -9.90
N ALA A 286 11.96 8.39 -10.86
CA ALA A 286 11.45 7.06 -10.63
C ALA A 286 12.62 6.09 -10.48
N THR A 287 12.61 5.29 -9.42
CA THR A 287 13.62 4.25 -9.20
C THR A 287 12.94 2.89 -9.03
N GLU A 288 13.58 1.84 -9.55
CA GLU A 288 13.21 0.45 -9.30
C GLU A 288 14.47 -0.37 -9.04
N THR A 289 14.36 -1.36 -8.16
CA THR A 289 15.44 -2.31 -7.90
C THR A 289 15.19 -3.64 -8.62
N GLU A 290 16.24 -4.44 -8.81
CA GLU A 290 16.15 -5.78 -9.41
C GLU A 290 15.13 -6.65 -8.64
N LYS A 291 14.20 -7.26 -9.38
CA LYS A 291 13.09 -8.02 -8.81
C LYS A 291 13.50 -9.39 -8.25
N ARG A 292 14.51 -10.05 -8.88
CA ARG A 292 14.98 -11.36 -8.43
C ARG A 292 15.88 -11.19 -7.22
N PRO A 293 15.53 -11.79 -6.05
CA PRO A 293 16.25 -11.55 -4.81
C PRO A 293 17.74 -11.83 -4.87
N GLU A 294 18.16 -12.92 -5.51
CA GLU A 294 19.58 -13.30 -5.62
C GLU A 294 20.34 -12.37 -6.56
N SER A 295 19.72 -11.94 -7.67
CA SER A 295 20.31 -10.98 -8.60
C SER A 295 20.44 -9.59 -7.96
N TRP A 296 19.42 -9.17 -7.21
CA TRP A 296 19.45 -7.94 -6.43
C TRP A 296 20.60 -7.96 -5.42
N LEU A 297 20.73 -9.06 -4.66
CA LEU A 297 21.77 -9.25 -3.66
C LEU A 297 23.18 -9.12 -4.27
N MET A 298 23.43 -9.80 -5.41
CA MET A 298 24.71 -9.69 -6.13
C MET A 298 24.98 -8.25 -6.61
N ARG A 299 23.98 -7.52 -7.07
CA ARG A 299 24.14 -6.12 -7.48
C ARG A 299 24.51 -5.22 -6.31
N VAL A 300 23.80 -5.36 -5.19
CA VAL A 300 24.08 -4.59 -3.97
C VAL A 300 25.49 -4.87 -3.45
N GLU A 301 25.92 -6.12 -3.41
CA GLU A 301 27.27 -6.51 -2.97
C GLU A 301 28.36 -5.96 -3.90
N ALA A 302 28.09 -5.84 -5.20
CA ALA A 302 29.03 -5.33 -6.17
C ALA A 302 29.05 -3.78 -6.27
N ALA A 303 27.92 -3.11 -6.12
CA ALA A 303 27.77 -1.68 -6.44
C ALA A 303 27.14 -0.84 -5.31
N GLY A 304 26.78 -1.45 -4.17
CA GLY A 304 26.14 -0.77 -3.05
C GLY A 304 24.64 -0.57 -3.21
N ASN A 305 24.05 -0.83 -4.38
CA ASN A 305 22.61 -0.74 -4.63
C ASN A 305 22.14 -1.76 -5.67
N GLY A 306 20.85 -2.09 -5.66
CA GLY A 306 20.21 -3.01 -6.59
C GLY A 306 19.44 -2.34 -7.72
N MET A 307 19.60 -1.05 -7.96
CA MET A 307 18.83 -0.27 -8.94
C MET A 307 18.96 -0.83 -10.35
N THR A 308 17.81 -0.95 -11.02
CA THR A 308 17.68 -1.32 -12.45
C THR A 308 17.03 -0.21 -13.26
N VAL A 309 16.19 0.61 -12.62
CA VAL A 309 15.58 1.81 -13.18
C VAL A 309 16.01 3.00 -12.33
N ASP A 310 16.40 4.07 -13.00
CA ASP A 310 16.80 5.35 -12.43
C ASP A 310 16.50 6.44 -13.45
N GLU A 311 15.23 6.79 -13.57
CA GLU A 311 14.74 7.65 -14.64
C GLU A 311 14.26 8.99 -14.09
N LYS A 312 14.76 10.06 -14.68
CA LYS A 312 14.25 11.39 -14.40
C LYS A 312 12.90 11.57 -15.09
N LEU A 313 11.86 11.81 -14.29
CA LEU A 313 10.54 12.10 -14.81
C LEU A 313 10.48 13.52 -15.42
N THR A 314 9.78 13.62 -16.55
CA THR A 314 9.37 14.90 -17.11
C THR A 314 8.29 15.55 -16.23
N SER A 315 8.03 16.84 -16.44
CA SER A 315 6.93 17.53 -15.74
C SER A 315 5.56 16.94 -16.11
N GLY A 316 5.38 16.48 -17.37
CA GLY A 316 4.18 15.79 -17.80
C GLY A 316 3.95 14.48 -17.03
N GLU A 317 4.93 13.58 -17.06
CA GLU A 317 4.86 12.29 -16.33
C GLU A 317 4.63 12.49 -14.83
N THR A 318 5.29 13.49 -14.23
CA THR A 318 5.09 13.81 -12.80
C THR A 318 3.66 14.27 -12.53
N ALA A 319 3.06 15.05 -13.42
CA ALA A 319 1.69 15.53 -13.27
C ALA A 319 0.65 14.44 -13.54
N ASP A 320 0.87 13.60 -14.54
CA ASP A 320 -0.01 12.46 -14.85
C ASP A 320 0.01 11.44 -13.69
N GLU A 321 1.18 11.15 -13.11
CA GLU A 321 1.30 10.36 -11.89
C GLU A 321 0.55 11.01 -10.72
N PHE A 322 0.64 12.34 -10.57
CA PHE A 322 -0.08 13.06 -9.52
C PHE A 322 -1.60 12.96 -9.68
N LEU A 323 -2.13 13.01 -10.92
CA LEU A 323 -3.55 12.75 -11.19
C LEU A 323 -3.94 11.32 -10.84
N LEU A 324 -3.19 10.34 -11.37
CA LEU A 324 -3.44 8.91 -11.16
C LEU A 324 -3.49 8.55 -9.69
N MET A 325 -2.55 9.07 -8.90
CA MET A 325 -2.46 8.76 -7.47
C MET A 325 -3.45 9.60 -6.66
N GLY A 326 -3.52 10.90 -6.91
CA GLY A 326 -4.28 11.84 -6.07
C GLY A 326 -5.79 11.73 -6.22
N LEU A 327 -6.30 11.39 -7.40
CA LEU A 327 -7.74 11.20 -7.62
C LEU A 327 -8.29 9.90 -7.01
N ARG A 328 -7.42 9.00 -6.54
CA ARG A 328 -7.81 7.84 -5.73
C ARG A 328 -8.23 8.24 -4.31
N LEU A 329 -7.77 9.39 -3.82
CA LEU A 329 -8.15 9.92 -2.51
C LEU A 329 -9.54 10.56 -2.54
N THR A 330 -10.34 10.32 -1.51
CA THR A 330 -11.65 10.99 -1.34
C THR A 330 -11.50 12.49 -1.06
N GLU A 331 -10.34 12.95 -0.62
CA GLU A 331 -10.01 14.38 -0.51
C GLU A 331 -9.73 15.03 -1.88
N GLY A 332 -9.41 14.23 -2.92
CA GLY A 332 -9.07 14.70 -4.25
C GLY A 332 -7.72 15.43 -4.34
N ILE A 333 -7.51 16.20 -5.39
CA ILE A 333 -6.27 16.92 -5.70
C ILE A 333 -6.44 18.43 -5.63
N ASP A 334 -5.32 19.13 -5.40
CA ASP A 334 -5.23 20.57 -5.59
C ASP A 334 -4.87 20.87 -7.07
N PRO A 335 -5.76 21.49 -7.86
CA PRO A 335 -5.47 21.85 -9.26
C PRO A 335 -4.29 22.81 -9.41
N ALA A 336 -4.02 23.67 -8.41
CA ALA A 336 -2.88 24.57 -8.45
C ALA A 336 -1.56 23.79 -8.36
N ARG A 337 -1.52 22.73 -7.56
CA ARG A 337 -0.35 21.82 -7.49
C ARG A 337 -0.13 21.09 -8.82
N PHE A 338 -1.20 20.61 -9.46
CA PHE A 338 -1.08 20.03 -10.81
C PHE A 338 -0.43 21.02 -11.78
N THR A 339 -0.88 22.29 -11.77
CA THR A 339 -0.31 23.33 -12.63
C THR A 339 1.17 23.59 -12.33
N GLN A 340 1.56 23.58 -11.04
CA GLN A 340 2.98 23.73 -10.65
C GLN A 340 3.86 22.57 -11.15
N LEU A 341 3.34 21.35 -11.15
CA LEU A 341 4.07 20.15 -11.58
C LEU A 341 4.19 20.06 -13.10
N SER A 342 3.09 20.32 -13.82
CA SER A 342 2.99 20.13 -15.27
C SER A 342 3.38 21.37 -16.09
N GLY A 343 3.24 22.57 -15.52
CA GLY A 343 3.29 23.84 -16.28
C GLY A 343 2.02 24.12 -17.11
N ARG A 344 0.99 23.26 -17.01
CA ARG A 344 -0.31 23.41 -17.70
C ARG A 344 -1.46 23.35 -16.69
N THR A 345 -2.61 23.93 -17.02
CA THR A 345 -3.84 23.79 -16.24
C THR A 345 -4.65 22.60 -16.72
N LEU A 346 -5.44 21.99 -15.84
CA LEU A 346 -6.47 21.03 -16.25
C LEU A 346 -7.48 21.74 -17.18
N ASP A 347 -7.96 21.05 -18.22
CA ASP A 347 -8.93 21.62 -19.15
C ASP A 347 -10.28 21.88 -18.46
N PRO A 348 -10.73 23.17 -18.34
CA PRO A 348 -11.99 23.48 -17.69
C PRO A 348 -13.22 22.87 -18.37
N LYS A 349 -13.14 22.60 -19.70
CA LYS A 349 -14.24 21.98 -20.44
C LYS A 349 -14.41 20.52 -20.04
N ARG A 350 -13.30 19.77 -19.94
CA ARG A 350 -13.31 18.37 -19.47
C ARG A 350 -13.84 18.27 -18.04
N ILE A 351 -13.35 19.14 -17.14
CA ILE A 351 -13.88 19.21 -15.77
C ILE A 351 -15.39 19.48 -15.77
N SER A 352 -15.88 20.40 -16.64
CA SER A 352 -17.31 20.69 -16.73
C SER A 352 -18.12 19.47 -17.18
N ILE A 353 -17.66 18.77 -18.21
CA ILE A 353 -18.32 17.56 -18.73
C ILE A 353 -18.39 16.48 -17.62
N LEU A 354 -17.27 16.17 -16.99
CA LEU A 354 -17.22 15.17 -15.93
C LEU A 354 -18.07 15.54 -14.71
N ARG A 355 -18.21 16.86 -14.45
CA ARG A 355 -19.10 17.35 -13.39
C ARG A 355 -20.58 17.19 -13.78
N ASP A 356 -20.94 17.53 -15.01
CA ASP A 356 -22.32 17.39 -15.51
C ASP A 356 -22.75 15.91 -15.55
N GLU A 357 -21.80 14.99 -15.77
CA GLU A 357 -21.98 13.54 -15.66
C GLU A 357 -21.97 13.03 -14.19
N GLY A 358 -21.71 13.90 -13.23
CA GLY A 358 -21.67 13.54 -11.82
C GLY A 358 -20.42 12.73 -11.39
N ALA A 359 -19.39 12.63 -12.25
CA ALA A 359 -18.18 11.85 -11.97
C ALA A 359 -17.18 12.58 -11.06
N VAL A 360 -17.11 13.93 -11.16
CA VAL A 360 -16.23 14.75 -10.34
C VAL A 360 -16.98 15.93 -9.72
N GLU A 361 -16.43 16.48 -8.66
CA GLU A 361 -16.91 17.71 -8.04
C GLU A 361 -15.75 18.57 -7.55
N THR A 362 -16.02 19.86 -7.33
CA THR A 362 -15.09 20.76 -6.68
C THR A 362 -15.52 20.96 -5.23
N THR A 363 -14.61 20.70 -4.28
CA THR A 363 -14.86 20.89 -2.85
C THR A 363 -14.90 22.38 -2.47
N ALA A 364 -15.38 22.70 -1.26
CA ALA A 364 -15.46 24.07 -0.77
C ALA A 364 -14.09 24.75 -0.65
N ASP A 365 -13.02 23.99 -0.45
CA ASP A 365 -11.63 24.45 -0.41
C ASP A 365 -10.92 24.44 -1.79
N GLY A 366 -11.69 24.19 -2.87
CA GLY A 366 -11.20 24.29 -4.25
C GLY A 366 -10.49 23.05 -4.80
N ARG A 367 -10.50 21.93 -4.09
CA ARG A 367 -9.93 20.67 -4.60
C ARG A 367 -10.87 20.03 -5.62
N LEU A 368 -10.29 19.35 -6.61
CA LEU A 368 -11.03 18.50 -7.55
C LEU A 368 -11.01 17.06 -7.03
N ARG A 369 -12.16 16.47 -6.82
CA ARG A 369 -12.26 15.08 -6.39
C ARG A 369 -13.26 14.27 -7.22
N VAL A 370 -13.05 12.98 -7.27
CA VAL A 370 -14.00 12.03 -7.84
C VAL A 370 -15.14 11.83 -6.82
N THR A 371 -16.39 11.81 -7.32
CA THR A 371 -17.57 11.56 -6.49
C THR A 371 -17.71 10.08 -6.16
N GLN A 372 -18.57 9.73 -5.22
CA GLN A 372 -18.85 8.33 -4.92
C GLN A 372 -19.39 7.58 -6.17
N SER A 373 -20.20 8.21 -7.01
CA SER A 373 -20.67 7.64 -8.26
C SER A 373 -19.60 7.58 -9.36
N GLY A 374 -18.56 8.40 -9.27
CA GLY A 374 -17.45 8.43 -10.22
C GLY A 374 -16.35 7.39 -9.91
N PHE A 375 -16.20 6.97 -8.64
CA PHE A 375 -15.14 6.01 -8.27
C PHE A 375 -15.14 4.71 -9.08
N PRO A 376 -16.27 4.09 -9.44
CA PRO A 376 -16.27 2.89 -10.28
C PRO A 376 -15.71 3.08 -11.69
N VAL A 377 -15.63 4.32 -12.16
CA VAL A 377 -15.06 4.69 -13.48
C VAL A 377 -13.82 5.59 -13.33
N LEU A 378 -13.15 5.51 -12.16
CA LEU A 378 -12.00 6.35 -11.81
C LEU A 378 -10.91 6.38 -12.89
N ASP A 379 -10.55 5.23 -13.46
CA ASP A 379 -9.48 5.16 -14.46
C ASP A 379 -9.85 5.93 -15.73
N ALA A 380 -11.13 5.90 -16.13
CA ALA A 380 -11.63 6.71 -17.26
C ALA A 380 -11.58 8.21 -16.94
N VAL A 381 -11.96 8.60 -15.72
CA VAL A 381 -11.88 10.00 -15.25
C VAL A 381 -10.44 10.50 -15.27
N VAL A 382 -9.49 9.70 -14.77
CA VAL A 382 -8.06 10.03 -14.77
C VAL A 382 -7.55 10.18 -16.19
N ALA A 383 -7.85 9.22 -17.08
CA ALA A 383 -7.42 9.25 -18.48
C ALA A 383 -7.97 10.48 -19.23
N ASP A 384 -9.23 10.86 -18.98
CA ASP A 384 -9.82 12.05 -19.57
C ASP A 384 -9.16 13.34 -19.09
N LEU A 385 -8.84 13.47 -17.81
CA LEU A 385 -8.21 14.65 -17.23
C LEU A 385 -6.71 14.77 -17.59
N ALA A 386 -6.04 13.65 -17.88
CA ALA A 386 -4.63 13.63 -18.29
C ALA A 386 -4.43 14.02 -19.78
N ALA A 387 -5.42 13.81 -20.63
CA ALA A 387 -5.39 14.12 -22.06
C ALA A 387 -5.56 15.62 -22.32
#